data_9ff77cef4c1dd13ff30dad1042fcb502
#
_entry.id   9ff77cef4c1dd13ff30dad1042fcb502
#
_cell.length_a   1.000
_cell.length_b   1.000
_cell.length_c   1.000
_cell.angle_alpha   90.00
_cell.angle_beta   90.00
_cell.angle_gamma   90.00
#
_symmetry.space_group_name_H-M   'P 1'
#
loop_
_entity.id
_entity.type
_entity.pdbx_description
1 polymer ?
#
loop_
_entity_poly.entity_id
_entity_poly.type
_entity_poly.pdbx_seq_one_letter_code
_entity_poly.pdbx_strand_id
1 'polypeptide(L)'
;MADIHNDPFALTGLTYDDVLLLPELTDVVPSEVDTSAQLTKKIRLRIPLLSAAMDTVTEARMAIAMARQGGIGILHRNLSIEEQASQVRQVKRSESGMVEDPVTIGPDATIEELDQLCGHYRVSGLPVVDDDQQLIGIITNRDLRFVPTDQWASLKVRDCMTPRERLVTGKVGTSREEAKALLATNRVEKLPIIDEDGRLTGLITVKDFVKTEQYPNATKDERGRLMVGAAVGYWGDTWERACALRDAGVDVLVVDTANGGAALALEMIRKIKADPTFDGVQIIGGNVATTEGAQALIDAGVDAVKVGVGPGSICTTRVVAGVGVPQVTAIHLASLACKPAGVPLIADGGLQYSGDIGKAIVAGADTVMLGSLLAGCEESPGEVVFTNGKQYKRYRGMGSLGAMSSRGRKSYSKDRYFQADVSSDDKIVPEGIEGQVPYTGALAAVVYQLVGGLHQTMFYLGASTIDAVKRNGRFVRITSAGLRESHPHDVQMTTEAPNYHSSAK
;
A
#
# COMPACT_ATOMS: atom_id res chain seq x y z
N MET A 1 10.02 -28.35 20.60
CA MET A 1 10.76 -27.07 20.51
C MET A 1 12.05 -27.21 21.28
N ALA A 2 13.16 -26.73 20.73
CA ALA A 2 14.38 -26.60 21.52
C ALA A 2 14.11 -25.70 22.72
N ASP A 3 14.52 -26.11 23.91
CA ASP A 3 14.30 -25.32 25.13
C ASP A 3 15.28 -24.16 25.17
N ILE A 4 14.88 -23.06 24.49
CA ILE A 4 15.70 -21.84 24.39
C ILE A 4 15.91 -21.13 25.74
N HIS A 5 15.15 -21.51 26.78
CA HIS A 5 15.34 -20.96 28.13
C HIS A 5 16.51 -21.62 28.85
N ASN A 6 16.83 -22.88 28.50
CA ASN A 6 17.93 -23.63 29.12
C ASN A 6 19.22 -23.66 28.27
N ASP A 7 19.12 -23.45 26.95
CA ASP A 7 20.28 -23.35 26.06
C ASP A 7 20.14 -22.08 25.18
N PRO A 8 20.94 -21.04 25.44
CA PRO A 8 20.88 -19.78 24.65
C PRO A 8 21.31 -19.96 23.18
N PHE A 9 21.90 -21.11 22.82
CA PHE A 9 22.34 -21.44 21.47
C PHE A 9 21.44 -22.47 20.76
N ALA A 10 20.32 -22.84 21.35
CA ALA A 10 19.42 -23.87 20.81
C ALA A 10 18.76 -23.50 19.49
N LEU A 11 18.64 -22.19 19.17
CA LEU A 11 17.93 -21.71 17.99
C LEU A 11 18.90 -21.39 16.84
N THR A 12 18.71 -22.07 15.71
CA THR A 12 19.40 -21.72 14.46
C THR A 12 18.48 -20.83 13.62
N GLY A 13 18.90 -19.60 13.34
CA GLY A 13 18.16 -18.65 12.49
C GLY A 13 18.45 -18.90 11.00
N LEU A 14 17.39 -19.04 10.18
CA LEU A 14 17.46 -19.22 8.73
C LEU A 14 16.85 -18.03 8.01
N THR A 15 17.51 -17.55 6.96
CA THR A 15 17.00 -16.56 6.02
C THR A 15 16.57 -17.22 4.70
N TYR A 16 16.08 -16.44 3.74
CA TYR A 16 15.65 -16.96 2.43
C TYR A 16 16.77 -17.66 1.66
N ASP A 17 18.02 -17.19 1.82
CA ASP A 17 19.19 -17.76 1.16
C ASP A 17 19.70 -19.08 1.79
N ASP A 18 19.18 -19.45 2.97
CA ASP A 18 19.56 -20.70 3.65
C ASP A 18 18.67 -21.89 3.26
N VAL A 19 17.61 -21.64 2.48
CA VAL A 19 16.61 -22.66 2.17
C VAL A 19 16.16 -22.61 0.70
N LEU A 20 15.77 -23.79 0.19
CA LEU A 20 14.98 -23.94 -1.04
C LEU A 20 13.71 -24.72 -0.74
N LEU A 21 12.73 -24.63 -1.65
CA LEU A 21 11.51 -25.42 -1.60
C LEU A 21 11.71 -26.72 -2.40
N LEU A 22 11.26 -27.85 -1.85
CA LEU A 22 11.28 -29.13 -2.54
C LEU A 22 10.16 -29.17 -3.57
N PRO A 23 10.45 -29.55 -4.83
CA PRO A 23 9.40 -29.73 -5.84
C PRO A 23 8.56 -30.98 -5.51
N GLU A 24 7.26 -30.87 -5.81
CA GLU A 24 6.27 -31.93 -5.62
C GLU A 24 5.70 -32.39 -6.96
N LEU A 25 4.97 -33.50 -6.94
CA LEU A 25 4.14 -33.86 -8.11
C LEU A 25 3.01 -32.83 -8.28
N THR A 26 2.72 -32.45 -9.52
CA THR A 26 1.75 -31.39 -9.80
C THR A 26 0.89 -31.71 -11.02
N ASP A 27 -0.38 -31.37 -10.93
CA ASP A 27 -1.36 -31.22 -12.02
C ASP A 27 -1.81 -29.75 -12.17
N VAL A 28 -1.21 -28.83 -11.43
CA VAL A 28 -1.54 -27.41 -11.40
C VAL A 28 -0.98 -26.72 -12.63
N VAL A 29 -1.80 -25.88 -13.28
CA VAL A 29 -1.38 -25.01 -14.38
C VAL A 29 -1.09 -23.62 -13.84
N PRO A 30 0.09 -23.01 -14.10
CA PRO A 30 0.47 -21.69 -13.52
C PRO A 30 -0.51 -20.54 -13.80
N SER A 31 -1.23 -20.59 -14.92
CA SER A 31 -2.23 -19.57 -15.29
C SER A 31 -3.57 -19.71 -14.55
N GLU A 32 -3.83 -20.83 -13.88
CA GLU A 32 -5.09 -21.15 -13.23
C GLU A 32 -5.04 -21.06 -11.70
N VAL A 33 -3.88 -20.71 -11.13
CA VAL A 33 -3.73 -20.61 -9.68
C VAL A 33 -4.40 -19.35 -9.13
N ASP A 34 -4.93 -19.45 -7.91
CA ASP A 34 -5.47 -18.34 -7.14
C ASP A 34 -4.42 -17.84 -6.13
N THR A 35 -3.85 -16.65 -6.42
CA THR A 35 -2.89 -15.98 -5.54
C THR A 35 -3.55 -15.13 -4.46
N SER A 36 -4.88 -15.12 -4.37
CA SER A 36 -5.56 -14.31 -3.37
C SER A 36 -5.21 -14.78 -1.95
N ALA A 37 -5.00 -13.82 -1.05
CA ALA A 37 -4.55 -14.07 0.30
C ALA A 37 -5.22 -13.16 1.32
N GLN A 38 -5.31 -13.64 2.55
CA GLN A 38 -5.87 -12.87 3.65
C GLN A 38 -4.84 -11.85 4.16
N LEU A 39 -5.17 -10.56 4.09
CA LEU A 39 -4.34 -9.49 4.65
C LEU A 39 -4.64 -9.29 6.14
N THR A 40 -5.92 -9.20 6.48
CA THR A 40 -6.42 -9.05 7.86
C THR A 40 -7.61 -9.99 8.05
N LYS A 41 -8.19 -10.04 9.23
CA LYS A 41 -9.37 -10.86 9.49
C LYS A 41 -10.54 -10.60 8.52
N LYS A 42 -10.65 -9.38 7.96
CA LYS A 42 -11.76 -8.98 7.08
C LYS A 42 -11.34 -8.64 5.64
N ILE A 43 -10.08 -8.34 5.39
CA ILE A 43 -9.61 -7.90 4.06
C ILE A 43 -8.85 -9.04 3.38
N ARG A 44 -9.26 -9.36 2.15
CA ARG A 44 -8.60 -10.30 1.26
C ARG A 44 -8.07 -9.55 0.03
N LEU A 45 -6.81 -9.78 -0.29
CA LEU A 45 -6.14 -9.23 -1.48
C LEU A 45 -6.21 -10.23 -2.63
N ARG A 46 -6.15 -9.74 -3.88
CA ARG A 46 -6.05 -10.58 -5.08
C ARG A 46 -4.63 -11.12 -5.30
N ILE A 47 -3.63 -10.38 -4.86
CA ILE A 47 -2.23 -10.80 -4.84
C ILE A 47 -1.66 -10.56 -3.44
N PRO A 48 -0.74 -11.40 -2.93
CA PRO A 48 -0.28 -11.34 -1.55
C PRO A 48 0.80 -10.26 -1.32
N LEU A 49 0.70 -9.09 -1.98
CA LEU A 49 1.74 -8.07 -2.00
C LEU A 49 1.28 -6.75 -1.36
N LEU A 50 2.13 -6.19 -0.50
CA LEU A 50 1.99 -4.86 0.08
C LEU A 50 3.20 -3.99 -0.25
N SER A 51 2.99 -2.69 -0.51
CA SER A 51 4.11 -1.73 -0.54
C SER A 51 4.35 -1.14 0.85
N ALA A 52 5.64 -1.07 1.23
CA ALA A 52 6.08 -0.72 2.58
C ALA A 52 5.81 0.74 2.94
N ALA A 53 5.53 0.99 4.24
CA ALA A 53 5.31 2.32 4.81
C ALA A 53 6.62 3.12 4.94
N MET A 54 7.26 3.42 3.83
CA MET A 54 8.54 4.12 3.77
C MET A 54 8.43 5.35 2.86
N ASP A 55 9.08 6.46 3.26
CA ASP A 55 8.99 7.74 2.56
C ASP A 55 9.70 7.76 1.18
N THR A 56 10.35 6.68 0.82
CA THR A 56 10.92 6.42 -0.50
C THR A 56 10.24 5.25 -1.25
N VAL A 57 9.11 4.74 -0.73
CA VAL A 57 8.38 3.62 -1.35
C VAL A 57 6.92 3.97 -1.58
N THR A 58 6.15 4.36 -0.53
CA THR A 58 4.69 4.44 -0.63
C THR A 58 4.14 5.81 -0.25
N GLU A 59 3.75 6.55 -1.27
CA GLU A 59 2.81 7.66 -1.21
C GLU A 59 1.56 7.34 -2.06
N ALA A 60 0.65 8.29 -2.20
CA ALA A 60 -0.64 8.07 -2.87
C ALA A 60 -0.50 7.45 -4.29
N ARG A 61 0.51 7.85 -5.07
CA ARG A 61 0.74 7.33 -6.42
C ARG A 61 1.05 5.82 -6.40
N MET A 62 1.95 5.39 -5.52
CA MET A 62 2.29 3.98 -5.32
C MET A 62 1.08 3.21 -4.75
N ALA A 63 0.37 3.77 -3.75
CA ALA A 63 -0.77 3.11 -3.14
C ALA A 63 -1.90 2.85 -4.16
N ILE A 64 -2.17 3.81 -5.04
CA ILE A 64 -3.13 3.66 -6.14
C ILE A 64 -2.69 2.54 -7.09
N ALA A 65 -1.42 2.54 -7.51
CA ALA A 65 -0.91 1.55 -8.43
C ALA A 65 -0.92 0.13 -7.82
N MET A 66 -0.53 -0.02 -6.55
CA MET A 66 -0.59 -1.31 -5.83
C MET A 66 -2.02 -1.85 -5.71
N ALA A 67 -2.97 -0.99 -5.31
CA ALA A 67 -4.37 -1.39 -5.20
C ALA A 67 -4.95 -1.82 -6.56
N ARG A 68 -4.59 -1.15 -7.65
CA ARG A 68 -4.97 -1.53 -9.03
C ARG A 68 -4.47 -2.90 -9.45
N GLN A 69 -3.28 -3.28 -8.99
CA GLN A 69 -2.72 -4.61 -9.25
C GLN A 69 -3.32 -5.71 -8.35
N GLY A 70 -4.19 -5.37 -7.40
CA GLY A 70 -4.82 -6.32 -6.48
C GLY A 70 -4.08 -6.52 -5.16
N GLY A 71 -3.03 -5.74 -4.90
CA GLY A 71 -2.36 -5.60 -3.61
C GLY A 71 -2.89 -4.43 -2.80
N ILE A 72 -2.08 -3.88 -1.89
CA ILE A 72 -2.41 -2.68 -1.10
C ILE A 72 -1.14 -1.87 -0.79
N GLY A 73 -1.24 -0.54 -0.84
CA GLY A 73 -0.19 0.36 -0.40
C GLY A 73 -0.40 0.82 1.03
N ILE A 74 0.71 0.88 1.80
CA ILE A 74 0.70 1.42 3.16
C ILE A 74 1.42 2.76 3.15
N LEU A 75 0.67 3.85 3.31
CA LEU A 75 1.21 5.21 3.33
C LEU A 75 2.12 5.41 4.56
N HIS A 76 3.30 5.98 4.33
CA HIS A 76 4.22 6.27 5.42
C HIS A 76 3.73 7.44 6.28
N ARG A 77 4.23 7.54 7.52
CA ARG A 77 3.84 8.57 8.48
C ARG A 77 4.84 9.72 8.63
N ASN A 78 5.91 9.76 7.81
CA ASN A 78 6.87 10.87 7.82
C ASN A 78 6.32 12.10 7.09
N LEU A 79 5.11 12.48 7.44
CA LEU A 79 4.26 13.54 6.91
C LEU A 79 3.49 14.18 8.08
N SER A 80 2.99 15.39 7.90
CA SER A 80 1.99 15.93 8.81
C SER A 80 0.70 15.09 8.78
N ILE A 81 -0.13 15.22 9.80
CA ILE A 81 -1.43 14.55 9.88
C ILE A 81 -2.27 14.87 8.64
N GLU A 82 -2.34 16.14 8.28
CA GLU A 82 -3.15 16.62 7.16
C GLU A 82 -2.62 16.12 5.80
N GLU A 83 -1.29 16.13 5.59
CA GLU A 83 -0.68 15.61 4.37
C GLU A 83 -0.96 14.12 4.20
N GLN A 84 -0.81 13.31 5.26
CA GLN A 84 -1.08 11.87 5.20
C GLN A 84 -2.58 11.59 4.97
N ALA A 85 -3.49 12.29 5.67
CA ALA A 85 -4.92 12.19 5.46
C ALA A 85 -5.34 12.63 4.04
N SER A 86 -4.70 13.68 3.50
CA SER A 86 -4.90 14.12 2.11
C SER A 86 -4.52 13.03 1.10
N GLN A 87 -3.43 12.29 1.34
CA GLN A 87 -3.05 11.17 0.50
C GLN A 87 -4.06 10.01 0.56
N VAL A 88 -4.62 9.70 1.74
CA VAL A 88 -5.73 8.73 1.86
C VAL A 88 -6.91 9.17 1.00
N ARG A 89 -7.36 10.42 1.14
CA ARG A 89 -8.45 10.98 0.31
C ARG A 89 -8.14 10.90 -1.19
N GLN A 90 -6.89 11.15 -1.58
CA GLN A 90 -6.46 11.03 -2.98
C GLN A 90 -6.58 9.59 -3.50
N VAL A 91 -6.19 8.58 -2.72
CA VAL A 91 -6.36 7.16 -3.11
C VAL A 91 -7.84 6.83 -3.23
N LYS A 92 -8.67 7.20 -2.24
CA LYS A 92 -10.10 6.93 -2.24
C LYS A 92 -10.84 7.57 -3.41
N ARG A 93 -10.43 8.78 -3.83
CA ARG A 93 -11.01 9.48 -4.99
C ARG A 93 -10.51 8.97 -6.34
N SER A 94 -9.39 8.26 -6.38
CA SER A 94 -8.77 7.83 -7.65
C SER A 94 -9.63 6.84 -8.45
N GLU A 95 -10.39 6.02 -7.74
CA GLU A 95 -11.44 5.15 -8.29
C GLU A 95 -12.60 5.09 -7.30
N SER A 96 -13.72 5.63 -7.72
CA SER A 96 -14.99 5.48 -7.04
C SER A 96 -16.02 5.11 -8.12
N GLY A 97 -16.86 4.12 -7.87
CA GLY A 97 -17.95 3.80 -8.79
C GLY A 97 -18.94 4.97 -8.93
N MET A 98 -19.03 5.78 -7.88
CA MET A 98 -19.72 7.04 -7.79
C MET A 98 -18.92 7.93 -6.83
N VAL A 99 -18.65 9.16 -7.20
CA VAL A 99 -18.09 10.18 -6.29
C VAL A 99 -19.23 10.68 -5.41
N GLU A 100 -19.28 10.22 -4.15
CA GLU A 100 -20.22 10.69 -3.13
C GLU A 100 -19.77 12.05 -2.62
N ASP A 101 -20.17 13.12 -2.77
CA ASP A 101 -19.67 14.47 -2.46
C ASP A 101 -18.66 14.99 -3.53
N PRO A 102 -19.14 15.15 -4.76
CA PRO A 102 -18.31 15.68 -5.82
C PRO A 102 -17.97 17.16 -5.56
N VAL A 103 -16.76 17.56 -5.97
CA VAL A 103 -16.40 18.98 -5.98
C VAL A 103 -17.40 19.73 -6.85
N THR A 104 -17.99 20.78 -6.31
CA THR A 104 -18.99 21.63 -6.97
C THR A 104 -18.50 23.06 -7.13
N ILE A 105 -19.20 23.84 -7.91
CA ILE A 105 -18.96 25.27 -8.07
C ILE A 105 -20.28 26.00 -8.08
N GLY A 106 -20.30 27.23 -7.56
CA GLY A 106 -21.48 28.11 -7.61
C GLY A 106 -21.68 28.78 -8.99
N PRO A 107 -22.89 29.17 -9.35
CA PRO A 107 -23.20 29.77 -10.65
C PRO A 107 -22.56 31.15 -10.86
N ASP A 108 -22.27 31.86 -9.78
CA ASP A 108 -21.69 33.21 -9.80
C ASP A 108 -20.14 33.22 -9.77
N ALA A 109 -19.51 32.08 -9.62
CA ALA A 109 -18.06 31.94 -9.73
C ALA A 109 -17.58 32.29 -11.15
N THR A 110 -16.35 32.76 -11.27
CA THR A 110 -15.74 33.08 -12.57
C THR A 110 -15.18 31.81 -13.25
N ILE A 111 -14.98 31.90 -14.55
CA ILE A 111 -14.31 30.80 -15.30
C ILE A 111 -12.87 30.62 -14.85
N GLU A 112 -12.20 31.68 -14.38
CA GLU A 112 -10.85 31.59 -13.81
C GLU A 112 -10.84 30.79 -12.50
N GLU A 113 -11.80 31.00 -11.60
CA GLU A 113 -11.98 30.22 -10.38
C GLU A 113 -12.30 28.75 -10.69
N LEU A 114 -13.11 28.49 -11.72
CA LEU A 114 -13.38 27.15 -12.21
C LEU A 114 -12.11 26.44 -12.67
N ASP A 115 -11.27 27.11 -13.46
CA ASP A 115 -10.03 26.53 -13.99
C ASP A 115 -9.06 26.21 -12.86
N GLN A 116 -8.91 27.09 -11.86
CA GLN A 116 -8.10 26.86 -10.66
C GLN A 116 -8.60 25.64 -9.88
N LEU A 117 -9.91 25.52 -9.66
CA LEU A 117 -10.52 24.35 -9.00
C LEU A 117 -10.30 23.07 -9.82
N CYS A 118 -10.53 23.12 -11.12
CA CYS A 118 -10.30 21.98 -12.01
C CYS A 118 -8.84 21.53 -12.00
N GLY A 119 -7.90 22.48 -11.98
CA GLY A 119 -6.47 22.22 -11.88
C GLY A 119 -6.08 21.60 -10.53
N HIS A 120 -6.56 22.18 -9.44
CA HIS A 120 -6.29 21.69 -8.08
C HIS A 120 -6.79 20.26 -7.86
N TYR A 121 -8.04 19.98 -8.25
CA TYR A 121 -8.63 18.64 -8.09
C TYR A 121 -8.40 17.69 -9.27
N ARG A 122 -7.70 18.13 -10.33
CA ARG A 122 -7.41 17.38 -11.56
C ARG A 122 -8.67 16.78 -12.21
N VAL A 123 -9.74 17.56 -12.26
CA VAL A 123 -11.02 17.18 -12.86
C VAL A 123 -11.29 17.98 -14.14
N SER A 124 -12.09 17.42 -15.06
CA SER A 124 -12.38 18.03 -16.36
C SER A 124 -13.73 18.76 -16.39
N GLY A 125 -14.30 19.10 -15.26
CA GLY A 125 -15.56 19.81 -15.12
C GLY A 125 -16.30 19.42 -13.84
N LEU A 126 -17.15 20.31 -13.38
CA LEU A 126 -17.80 20.31 -12.09
C LEU A 126 -19.31 20.43 -12.23
N PRO A 127 -20.11 19.75 -11.37
CA PRO A 127 -21.51 20.09 -11.16
C PRO A 127 -21.63 21.54 -10.63
N VAL A 128 -22.64 22.24 -11.07
CA VAL A 128 -22.97 23.59 -10.60
C VAL A 128 -24.16 23.47 -9.67
N VAL A 129 -24.01 23.96 -8.45
CA VAL A 129 -25.06 23.93 -7.43
C VAL A 129 -25.32 25.34 -6.89
N ASP A 130 -26.52 25.57 -6.39
CA ASP A 130 -26.86 26.76 -5.64
C ASP A 130 -26.52 26.64 -4.15
N ASP A 131 -26.87 27.66 -3.35
CA ASP A 131 -26.58 27.70 -1.91
C ASP A 131 -27.31 26.60 -1.11
N ASP A 132 -28.40 26.03 -1.64
CA ASP A 132 -29.19 24.95 -1.07
C ASP A 132 -28.72 23.54 -1.56
N GLN A 133 -27.58 23.48 -2.26
CA GLN A 133 -27.03 22.27 -2.90
C GLN A 133 -27.91 21.66 -3.99
N GLN A 134 -28.82 22.44 -4.56
CA GLN A 134 -29.65 22.04 -5.73
C GLN A 134 -28.77 21.99 -6.98
N LEU A 135 -28.87 20.91 -7.75
CA LEU A 135 -28.18 20.81 -9.03
C LEU A 135 -28.82 21.74 -10.05
N ILE A 136 -28.14 22.79 -10.45
CA ILE A 136 -28.61 23.78 -11.44
C ILE A 136 -27.94 23.66 -12.80
N GLY A 137 -26.80 22.95 -12.89
CA GLY A 137 -26.08 22.74 -14.15
C GLY A 137 -24.87 21.88 -14.02
N ILE A 138 -24.13 21.75 -15.12
CA ILE A 138 -22.79 21.22 -15.18
C ILE A 138 -21.91 22.04 -16.09
N ILE A 139 -20.66 22.24 -15.73
CA ILE A 139 -19.68 22.93 -16.58
C ILE A 139 -18.44 22.06 -16.74
N THR A 140 -17.93 21.98 -17.97
CA THR A 140 -16.81 21.13 -18.34
C THR A 140 -15.80 21.88 -19.20
N ASN A 141 -14.57 21.36 -19.31
CA ASN A 141 -13.57 21.93 -20.23
C ASN A 141 -14.05 21.98 -21.69
N ARG A 142 -15.07 21.21 -22.07
CA ARG A 142 -15.66 21.25 -23.41
C ARG A 142 -16.43 22.54 -23.62
N ASP A 143 -17.12 23.05 -22.60
CA ASP A 143 -17.91 24.27 -22.64
C ASP A 143 -17.03 25.51 -22.74
N LEU A 144 -15.76 25.40 -22.26
CA LEU A 144 -14.77 26.48 -22.26
C LEU A 144 -13.93 26.58 -23.56
N ARG A 145 -14.03 25.60 -24.46
CA ARG A 145 -13.14 25.54 -25.65
C ARG A 145 -13.25 26.78 -26.56
N PHE A 146 -14.35 27.44 -26.54
CA PHE A 146 -14.64 28.62 -27.40
C PHE A 146 -14.70 29.93 -26.61
N VAL A 147 -14.39 29.89 -25.29
CA VAL A 147 -14.35 31.08 -24.44
C VAL A 147 -12.92 31.64 -24.47
N PRO A 148 -12.71 32.88 -24.98
CA PRO A 148 -11.40 33.52 -24.96
C PRO A 148 -10.85 33.68 -23.53
N THR A 149 -9.58 33.46 -23.34
CA THR A 149 -8.96 33.46 -21.99
C THR A 149 -8.95 34.82 -21.33
N ASP A 150 -8.97 35.90 -22.10
CA ASP A 150 -9.08 37.28 -21.61
C ASP A 150 -10.44 37.60 -20.99
N GLN A 151 -11.46 36.76 -21.23
CA GLN A 151 -12.80 36.89 -20.65
C GLN A 151 -13.02 36.07 -19.41
N TRP A 152 -12.08 35.16 -19.04
CA TRP A 152 -12.25 34.20 -17.94
C TRP A 152 -12.44 34.84 -16.56
N ALA A 153 -11.84 36.00 -16.33
CA ALA A 153 -12.02 36.74 -15.09
C ALA A 153 -13.38 37.47 -14.96
N SER A 154 -14.08 37.67 -16.07
CA SER A 154 -15.35 38.43 -16.12
C SER A 154 -16.59 37.56 -16.36
N LEU A 155 -16.43 36.45 -17.12
CA LEU A 155 -17.56 35.55 -17.41
C LEU A 155 -17.84 34.65 -16.20
N LYS A 156 -19.11 34.41 -15.95
CA LYS A 156 -19.58 33.56 -14.86
C LYS A 156 -19.90 32.16 -15.35
N VAL A 157 -19.82 31.22 -14.44
CA VAL A 157 -20.12 29.80 -14.69
C VAL A 157 -21.52 29.63 -15.29
N ARG A 158 -22.52 30.38 -14.78
CA ARG A 158 -23.92 30.35 -15.29
C ARG A 158 -24.04 30.68 -16.77
N ASP A 159 -23.15 31.51 -17.30
CA ASP A 159 -23.19 31.97 -18.69
C ASP A 159 -22.69 30.92 -19.67
N CYS A 160 -21.90 29.95 -19.17
CA CYS A 160 -21.22 28.94 -19.96
C CYS A 160 -21.66 27.49 -19.65
N MET A 161 -22.35 27.26 -18.52
CA MET A 161 -22.74 25.92 -18.10
C MET A 161 -23.83 25.32 -18.98
N THR A 162 -23.91 24.00 -19.00
CA THR A 162 -25.11 23.28 -19.47
C THR A 162 -26.16 23.31 -18.34
N PRO A 163 -27.32 23.92 -18.53
CA PRO A 163 -28.33 24.08 -17.48
C PRO A 163 -29.05 22.77 -17.16
N ARG A 164 -29.68 22.70 -15.99
CA ARG A 164 -30.32 21.51 -15.40
C ARG A 164 -31.31 20.82 -16.33
N GLU A 165 -32.11 21.59 -17.09
CA GLU A 165 -33.16 21.08 -17.97
C GLU A 165 -32.61 20.27 -19.16
N ARG A 166 -31.34 20.48 -19.47
CA ARG A 166 -30.61 19.75 -20.54
C ARG A 166 -29.70 18.62 -20.03
N LEU A 167 -29.67 18.40 -18.70
CA LEU A 167 -28.83 17.38 -18.11
C LEU A 167 -29.53 16.03 -18.04
N VAL A 168 -28.76 14.98 -18.29
CA VAL A 168 -29.10 13.61 -17.91
C VAL A 168 -28.65 13.41 -16.48
N THR A 169 -29.54 12.96 -15.60
CA THR A 169 -29.24 12.69 -14.19
C THR A 169 -29.68 11.28 -13.82
N GLY A 170 -28.98 10.67 -12.87
CA GLY A 170 -29.40 9.46 -12.18
C GLY A 170 -30.07 9.81 -10.83
N LYS A 171 -30.74 8.83 -10.23
CA LYS A 171 -31.32 8.93 -8.89
C LYS A 171 -30.41 8.21 -7.88
N VAL A 172 -30.57 8.53 -6.60
CA VAL A 172 -29.97 7.73 -5.52
C VAL A 172 -30.36 6.25 -5.68
N GLY A 173 -29.38 5.35 -5.65
CA GLY A 173 -29.60 3.91 -5.88
C GLY A 173 -29.53 3.47 -7.35
N THR A 174 -29.26 4.38 -8.30
CA THR A 174 -28.98 4.01 -9.71
C THR A 174 -27.89 2.94 -9.75
N SER A 175 -28.20 1.78 -10.31
CA SER A 175 -27.24 0.69 -10.47
C SER A 175 -26.14 1.06 -11.47
N ARG A 176 -25.04 0.32 -11.39
CA ARG A 176 -23.89 0.53 -12.29
C ARG A 176 -24.28 0.33 -13.76
N GLU A 177 -25.07 -0.70 -14.03
CA GLU A 177 -25.57 -1.04 -15.37
C GLU A 177 -26.47 0.04 -15.92
N GLU A 178 -27.38 0.57 -15.11
CA GLU A 178 -28.25 1.69 -15.47
C GLU A 178 -27.47 2.97 -15.73
N ALA A 179 -26.49 3.29 -14.88
CA ALA A 179 -25.60 4.45 -15.07
C ALA A 179 -24.82 4.32 -16.39
N LYS A 180 -24.26 3.14 -16.69
CA LYS A 180 -23.57 2.87 -17.96
C LYS A 180 -24.51 3.04 -19.16
N ALA A 181 -25.73 2.55 -19.06
CA ALA A 181 -26.74 2.71 -20.11
C ALA A 181 -27.14 4.16 -20.34
N LEU A 182 -27.37 4.93 -19.26
CA LEU A 182 -27.69 6.37 -19.32
C LEU A 182 -26.56 7.17 -19.98
N LEU A 183 -25.30 6.94 -19.58
CA LEU A 183 -24.13 7.60 -20.16
C LEU A 183 -23.99 7.26 -21.66
N ALA A 184 -24.12 5.99 -22.03
CA ALA A 184 -23.96 5.52 -23.42
C ALA A 184 -25.08 6.03 -24.33
N THR A 185 -26.35 5.88 -23.93
CA THR A 185 -27.52 6.28 -24.72
C THR A 185 -27.54 7.77 -24.99
N ASN A 186 -27.19 8.56 -23.97
CA ASN A 186 -27.22 10.04 -24.08
C ASN A 186 -25.87 10.62 -24.54
N ARG A 187 -24.82 9.79 -24.72
CA ARG A 187 -23.46 10.20 -25.14
C ARG A 187 -22.86 11.27 -24.24
N VAL A 188 -23.09 11.17 -22.94
CA VAL A 188 -22.54 12.07 -21.92
C VAL A 188 -21.44 11.37 -21.13
N GLU A 189 -20.46 12.14 -20.66
CA GLU A 189 -19.30 11.61 -19.92
C GLU A 189 -19.49 11.65 -18.41
N LYS A 190 -20.46 12.42 -17.93
CA LYS A 190 -20.74 12.65 -16.51
C LYS A 190 -22.23 12.53 -16.25
N LEU A 191 -22.60 11.81 -15.21
CA LEU A 191 -23.96 11.57 -14.77
C LEU A 191 -24.08 12.07 -13.32
N PRO A 192 -24.60 13.28 -13.06
CA PRO A 192 -24.94 13.72 -11.73
C PRO A 192 -26.03 12.84 -11.12
N ILE A 193 -25.86 12.44 -9.88
CA ILE A 193 -26.86 11.68 -9.10
C ILE A 193 -27.53 12.66 -8.14
N ILE A 194 -28.85 12.66 -8.15
CA ILE A 194 -29.67 13.57 -7.33
C ILE A 194 -30.64 12.79 -6.45
N ASP A 195 -30.99 13.38 -5.32
CA ASP A 195 -32.06 12.88 -4.47
C ASP A 195 -33.46 13.27 -4.99
N GLU A 196 -34.50 12.95 -4.22
CA GLU A 196 -35.89 13.27 -4.55
C GLU A 196 -36.17 14.78 -4.57
N ASP A 197 -35.40 15.55 -3.81
CA ASP A 197 -35.49 17.01 -3.73
C ASP A 197 -34.67 17.74 -4.80
N GLY A 198 -33.92 16.99 -5.64
CA GLY A 198 -33.08 17.54 -6.71
C GLY A 198 -31.67 17.98 -6.25
N ARG A 199 -31.27 17.67 -5.00
CA ARG A 199 -29.95 17.97 -4.47
C ARG A 199 -28.94 17.00 -5.02
N LEU A 200 -27.74 17.49 -5.28
CA LEU A 200 -26.63 16.68 -5.76
C LEU A 200 -26.13 15.77 -4.63
N THR A 201 -26.16 14.46 -4.87
CA THR A 201 -25.66 13.43 -3.93
C THR A 201 -24.46 12.68 -4.45
N GLY A 202 -24.16 12.77 -5.76
CA GLY A 202 -23.02 12.08 -6.34
C GLY A 202 -22.78 12.41 -7.80
N LEU A 203 -21.66 11.91 -8.32
CA LEU A 203 -21.28 12.03 -9.73
C LEU A 203 -20.67 10.71 -10.23
N ILE A 204 -21.23 10.16 -11.31
CA ILE A 204 -20.67 8.98 -12.00
C ILE A 204 -20.06 9.46 -13.32
N THR A 205 -18.89 8.94 -13.69
CA THR A 205 -18.23 9.28 -14.95
C THR A 205 -17.88 8.07 -15.79
N VAL A 206 -17.77 8.24 -17.12
CA VAL A 206 -17.33 7.17 -18.04
C VAL A 206 -15.93 6.65 -17.64
N LYS A 207 -15.05 7.52 -17.10
CA LYS A 207 -13.72 7.13 -16.65
C LYS A 207 -13.76 6.05 -15.55
N ASP A 208 -14.79 6.04 -14.70
CA ASP A 208 -14.92 5.07 -13.60
C ASP A 208 -15.23 3.67 -14.15
N PHE A 209 -15.97 3.58 -15.25
CA PHE A 209 -16.22 2.32 -15.96
C PHE A 209 -14.97 1.81 -16.66
N VAL A 210 -14.28 2.67 -17.41
CA VAL A 210 -13.04 2.32 -18.12
C VAL A 210 -11.98 1.81 -17.15
N LYS A 211 -11.77 2.49 -16.01
CA LYS A 211 -10.81 2.06 -14.99
C LYS A 211 -11.15 0.69 -14.40
N THR A 212 -12.43 0.40 -14.17
CA THR A 212 -12.82 -0.90 -13.64
C THR A 212 -12.60 -2.03 -14.64
N GLU A 213 -12.84 -1.79 -15.92
CA GLU A 213 -12.55 -2.76 -16.98
C GLU A 213 -11.03 -2.95 -17.16
N GLN A 214 -10.25 -1.88 -16.99
CA GLN A 214 -8.79 -1.91 -17.09
C GLN A 214 -8.12 -2.60 -15.88
N TYR A 215 -8.71 -2.52 -14.69
CA TYR A 215 -8.17 -3.08 -13.45
C TYR A 215 -9.17 -4.01 -12.75
N PRO A 216 -9.49 -5.17 -13.36
CA PRO A 216 -10.51 -6.09 -12.83
C PRO A 216 -10.14 -6.71 -11.48
N ASN A 217 -8.83 -6.79 -11.19
CA ASN A 217 -8.29 -7.34 -9.95
C ASN A 217 -8.06 -6.29 -8.84
N ALA A 218 -8.43 -5.02 -9.07
CA ALA A 218 -8.19 -3.96 -8.10
C ALA A 218 -8.79 -4.27 -6.73
N THR A 219 -8.01 -4.00 -5.68
CA THR A 219 -8.47 -4.13 -4.29
C THR A 219 -9.36 -2.95 -3.94
N LYS A 220 -10.65 -3.22 -3.76
CA LYS A 220 -11.70 -2.21 -3.54
C LYS A 220 -12.51 -2.51 -2.29
N ASP A 221 -12.98 -1.43 -1.64
CA ASP A 221 -13.95 -1.50 -0.57
C ASP A 221 -15.38 -1.76 -1.13
N GLU A 222 -16.35 -1.92 -0.23
CA GLU A 222 -17.75 -2.16 -0.58
C GLU A 222 -18.39 -1.05 -1.43
N ARG A 223 -17.83 0.16 -1.39
CA ARG A 223 -18.24 1.33 -2.19
C ARG A 223 -17.52 1.40 -3.55
N GLY A 224 -16.69 0.42 -3.89
CA GLY A 224 -15.93 0.38 -5.13
C GLY A 224 -14.72 1.30 -5.18
N ARG A 225 -14.29 1.89 -4.04
CA ARG A 225 -13.11 2.74 -3.94
C ARG A 225 -11.86 1.89 -3.64
N LEU A 226 -10.71 2.30 -4.15
CA LEU A 226 -9.45 1.61 -3.86
C LEU A 226 -9.18 1.57 -2.36
N MET A 227 -8.74 0.40 -1.88
CA MET A 227 -8.31 0.25 -0.49
C MET A 227 -6.90 0.80 -0.28
N VAL A 228 -6.67 1.35 0.91
CA VAL A 228 -5.39 1.93 1.32
C VAL A 228 -5.14 1.72 2.81
N GLY A 229 -3.89 1.41 3.16
CA GLY A 229 -3.44 1.43 4.53
C GLY A 229 -2.59 2.67 4.83
N ALA A 230 -2.44 3.00 6.11
CA ALA A 230 -1.57 4.07 6.55
C ALA A 230 -0.88 3.71 7.87
N ALA A 231 0.41 4.03 7.97
CA ALA A 231 1.17 3.82 9.18
C ALA A 231 0.88 4.91 10.23
N VAL A 232 0.78 4.48 11.48
CA VAL A 232 0.72 5.32 12.68
C VAL A 232 1.82 4.88 13.66
N GLY A 233 2.15 5.72 14.62
CA GLY A 233 3.09 5.40 15.68
C GLY A 233 2.41 4.72 16.88
N TYR A 234 3.00 4.98 18.05
CA TYR A 234 2.46 4.53 19.34
C TYR A 234 2.45 5.67 20.38
N TRP A 235 3.05 6.83 20.06
CA TRP A 235 3.26 7.97 20.92
C TRP A 235 2.96 9.30 20.20
N GLY A 236 2.92 10.40 20.94
CA GLY A 236 2.81 11.76 20.41
C GLY A 236 1.48 12.02 19.72
N ASP A 237 1.53 12.34 18.43
CA ASP A 237 0.37 12.69 17.61
C ASP A 237 -0.44 11.46 17.08
N THR A 238 -0.10 10.26 17.54
CA THR A 238 -0.65 9.01 16.98
C THR A 238 -2.17 8.94 17.05
N TRP A 239 -2.78 9.37 18.15
CA TRP A 239 -4.22 9.32 18.31
C TRP A 239 -4.94 10.27 17.36
N GLU A 240 -4.51 11.53 17.31
CA GLU A 240 -5.06 12.55 16.41
C GLU A 240 -4.87 12.13 14.94
N ARG A 241 -3.73 11.56 14.62
CA ARG A 241 -3.41 11.01 13.31
C ARG A 241 -4.34 9.85 12.94
N ALA A 242 -4.54 8.89 13.84
CA ALA A 242 -5.45 7.76 13.61
C ALA A 242 -6.89 8.25 13.36
N CYS A 243 -7.38 9.22 14.13
CA CYS A 243 -8.69 9.84 13.92
C CYS A 243 -8.79 10.52 12.55
N ALA A 244 -7.81 11.34 12.18
CA ALA A 244 -7.81 12.02 10.89
C ALA A 244 -7.74 11.05 9.69
N LEU A 245 -6.99 9.96 9.81
CA LEU A 245 -6.90 8.91 8.79
C LEU A 245 -8.22 8.13 8.65
N ARG A 246 -8.87 7.79 9.79
CA ARG A 246 -10.21 7.20 9.81
C ARG A 246 -11.21 8.10 9.08
N ASP A 247 -11.23 9.39 9.42
CA ASP A 247 -12.14 10.38 8.82
C ASP A 247 -11.86 10.61 7.33
N ALA A 248 -10.61 10.37 6.90
CA ALA A 248 -10.22 10.34 5.48
C ALA A 248 -10.64 9.05 4.75
N GLY A 249 -11.13 8.03 5.48
CA GLY A 249 -11.62 6.77 4.95
C GLY A 249 -10.55 5.69 4.77
N VAL A 250 -9.51 5.65 5.60
CA VAL A 250 -8.49 4.59 5.58
C VAL A 250 -9.12 3.23 5.90
N ASP A 251 -8.68 2.18 5.20
CA ASP A 251 -9.17 0.81 5.43
C ASP A 251 -8.36 0.06 6.49
N VAL A 252 -7.07 0.38 6.57
CA VAL A 252 -6.10 -0.30 7.44
C VAL A 252 -5.20 0.71 8.13
N LEU A 253 -5.09 0.64 9.45
CA LEU A 253 -4.05 1.32 10.23
C LEU A 253 -2.95 0.32 10.60
N VAL A 254 -1.71 0.70 10.39
CA VAL A 254 -0.53 -0.09 10.77
C VAL A 254 0.16 0.62 11.94
N VAL A 255 0.07 0.05 13.13
CA VAL A 255 0.88 0.48 14.27
C VAL A 255 2.29 -0.04 14.06
N ASP A 256 3.15 0.82 13.51
CA ASP A 256 4.44 0.48 12.94
C ASP A 256 5.59 0.96 13.83
N THR A 257 6.25 0.00 14.49
CA THR A 257 7.35 0.23 15.44
C THR A 257 8.52 -0.70 15.18
N ALA A 258 9.70 -0.35 15.68
CA ALA A 258 10.88 -1.20 15.62
C ALA A 258 10.71 -2.47 16.52
N ASN A 259 9.91 -2.35 17.59
CA ASN A 259 9.54 -3.46 18.46
C ASN A 259 8.03 -3.41 18.79
N GLY A 260 7.24 -4.19 18.06
CA GLY A 260 5.78 -4.25 18.24
C GLY A 260 5.32 -4.85 19.57
N GLY A 261 6.21 -5.54 20.30
CA GLY A 261 5.96 -6.07 21.65
C GLY A 261 6.10 -5.04 22.77
N ALA A 262 6.49 -3.79 22.46
CA ALA A 262 6.62 -2.74 23.46
C ALA A 262 5.26 -2.36 24.09
N ALA A 263 5.22 -2.18 25.41
CA ALA A 263 3.99 -1.93 26.15
C ALA A 263 3.16 -0.78 25.59
N LEU A 264 3.79 0.35 25.26
CA LEU A 264 3.12 1.52 24.67
C LEU A 264 2.48 1.24 23.30
N ALA A 265 3.11 0.39 22.48
CA ALA A 265 2.55 -0.02 21.20
C ALA A 265 1.30 -0.89 21.39
N LEU A 266 1.36 -1.84 22.33
CA LEU A 266 0.22 -2.70 22.71
C LEU A 266 -0.93 -1.89 23.31
N GLU A 267 -0.64 -0.89 24.15
CA GLU A 267 -1.63 0.02 24.72
C GLU A 267 -2.32 0.85 23.64
N MET A 268 -1.56 1.38 22.67
CA MET A 268 -2.13 2.14 21.54
C MET A 268 -3.07 1.25 20.70
N ILE A 269 -2.67 0.02 20.41
CA ILE A 269 -3.52 -0.94 19.68
C ILE A 269 -4.83 -1.17 20.46
N ARG A 270 -4.75 -1.46 21.77
CA ARG A 270 -5.96 -1.66 22.60
C ARG A 270 -6.83 -0.41 22.64
N LYS A 271 -6.24 0.78 22.71
CA LYS A 271 -6.97 2.06 22.70
C LYS A 271 -7.75 2.23 21.40
N ILE A 272 -7.12 2.00 20.23
CA ILE A 272 -7.78 2.10 18.92
C ILE A 272 -8.91 1.05 18.82
N LYS A 273 -8.64 -0.20 19.23
CA LYS A 273 -9.62 -1.31 19.16
C LYS A 273 -10.78 -1.15 20.12
N ALA A 274 -10.61 -0.40 21.21
CA ALA A 274 -11.68 -0.13 22.19
C ALA A 274 -12.62 1.00 21.77
N ASP A 275 -12.26 1.82 20.80
CA ASP A 275 -13.10 2.92 20.30
C ASP A 275 -13.99 2.45 19.15
N PRO A 276 -15.33 2.42 19.33
CA PRO A 276 -16.26 1.95 18.30
C PRO A 276 -16.20 2.73 16.98
N THR A 277 -15.67 3.95 17.00
CA THR A 277 -15.53 4.74 15.76
C THR A 277 -14.53 4.14 14.78
N PHE A 278 -13.70 3.18 15.22
CA PHE A 278 -12.76 2.43 14.39
C PHE A 278 -13.26 1.03 13.99
N ASP A 279 -14.50 0.64 14.25
CA ASP A 279 -15.01 -0.72 13.97
C ASP A 279 -14.86 -1.15 12.49
N GLY A 280 -14.89 -0.19 11.56
CA GLY A 280 -14.68 -0.42 10.13
C GLY A 280 -13.21 -0.52 9.71
N VAL A 281 -12.27 -0.11 10.57
CA VAL A 281 -10.83 -0.01 10.25
C VAL A 281 -10.10 -1.24 10.77
N GLN A 282 -9.30 -1.88 9.92
CA GLN A 282 -8.49 -3.04 10.32
C GLN A 282 -7.14 -2.58 10.91
N ILE A 283 -6.68 -3.25 11.96
CA ILE A 283 -5.46 -2.86 12.68
C ILE A 283 -4.38 -3.92 12.49
N ILE A 284 -3.26 -3.53 11.93
CA ILE A 284 -2.04 -4.33 11.82
C ILE A 284 -1.06 -3.85 12.88
N GLY A 285 -0.46 -4.76 13.63
CA GLY A 285 0.59 -4.46 14.60
C GLY A 285 1.94 -5.05 14.19
N GLY A 286 3.03 -4.36 14.48
CA GLY A 286 4.38 -4.85 14.23
C GLY A 286 5.49 -3.80 14.47
N ASN A 287 6.78 -4.22 14.32
CA ASN A 287 7.22 -5.55 13.88
C ASN A 287 7.60 -6.40 15.10
N VAL A 288 7.37 -7.68 14.96
CA VAL A 288 7.80 -8.70 15.90
C VAL A 288 8.59 -9.79 15.16
N ALA A 289 9.27 -10.69 15.90
CA ALA A 289 10.06 -11.74 15.31
C ALA A 289 10.01 -13.07 16.12
N THR A 290 9.18 -13.14 17.16
CA THR A 290 9.05 -14.30 18.06
C THR A 290 7.59 -14.69 18.24
N THR A 291 7.37 -15.89 18.77
CA THR A 291 6.02 -16.38 19.11
C THR A 291 5.35 -15.51 20.18
N GLU A 292 6.12 -15.14 21.23
CA GLU A 292 5.63 -14.31 22.35
C GLU A 292 5.25 -12.90 21.87
N GLY A 293 6.09 -12.29 21.00
CA GLY A 293 5.80 -10.98 20.41
C GLY A 293 4.54 -11.01 19.55
N ALA A 294 4.35 -12.05 18.75
CA ALA A 294 3.14 -12.26 17.96
C ALA A 294 1.92 -12.47 18.87
N GLN A 295 2.03 -13.29 19.93
CA GLN A 295 0.96 -13.51 20.89
C GLN A 295 0.54 -12.22 21.59
N ALA A 296 1.49 -11.39 22.02
CA ALA A 296 1.22 -10.10 22.66
C ALA A 296 0.40 -9.14 21.75
N LEU A 297 0.71 -9.11 20.45
CA LEU A 297 -0.07 -8.36 19.47
C LEU A 297 -1.48 -8.93 19.29
N ILE A 298 -1.62 -10.25 19.23
CA ILE A 298 -2.91 -10.94 19.13
C ILE A 298 -3.78 -10.62 20.36
N ASP A 299 -3.20 -10.69 21.57
CA ASP A 299 -3.87 -10.36 22.82
C ASP A 299 -4.26 -8.86 22.94
N ALA A 300 -3.54 -7.99 22.22
CA ALA A 300 -3.90 -6.58 22.08
C ALA A 300 -5.06 -6.35 21.09
N GLY A 301 -5.47 -7.37 20.31
CA GLY A 301 -6.63 -7.35 19.44
C GLY A 301 -6.36 -6.99 17.99
N VAL A 302 -5.13 -7.17 17.48
CA VAL A 302 -4.81 -6.89 16.08
C VAL A 302 -5.59 -7.79 15.11
N ASP A 303 -5.76 -7.28 13.89
CA ASP A 303 -6.39 -8.00 12.78
C ASP A 303 -5.36 -8.68 11.87
N ALA A 304 -4.08 -8.32 11.99
CA ALA A 304 -2.94 -9.02 11.40
C ALA A 304 -1.65 -8.68 12.17
N VAL A 305 -0.66 -9.59 12.08
CA VAL A 305 0.67 -9.44 12.69
C VAL A 305 1.71 -9.20 11.59
N LYS A 306 2.53 -8.15 11.73
CA LYS A 306 3.63 -7.86 10.82
C LYS A 306 4.97 -8.28 11.43
N VAL A 307 5.75 -9.09 10.68
CA VAL A 307 6.93 -9.81 11.16
C VAL A 307 8.17 -9.38 10.40
N GLY A 308 9.20 -8.99 11.16
CA GLY A 308 10.51 -8.65 10.60
C GLY A 308 11.27 -7.67 11.47
N VAL A 309 12.31 -8.13 12.15
CA VAL A 309 13.25 -7.30 12.93
C VAL A 309 14.64 -7.42 12.30
N GLY A 310 15.05 -6.36 11.61
CA GLY A 310 16.36 -6.24 10.99
C GLY A 310 16.58 -6.93 9.63
N PRO A 311 15.59 -7.49 8.89
CA PRO A 311 15.83 -8.14 7.61
C PRO A 311 15.94 -7.18 6.42
N GLY A 312 15.52 -5.93 6.57
CA GLY A 312 15.51 -4.95 5.47
C GLY A 312 16.91 -4.66 4.93
N SER A 313 17.05 -4.48 3.61
CA SER A 313 18.32 -4.26 2.93
C SER A 313 19.08 -2.99 3.37
N ILE A 314 18.36 -2.03 3.96
CA ILE A 314 18.89 -0.76 4.47
C ILE A 314 18.77 -0.63 5.99
N CYS A 315 18.40 -1.73 6.68
CA CYS A 315 18.28 -1.78 8.13
C CYS A 315 19.63 -2.15 8.74
N THR A 316 20.04 -1.42 9.78
CA THR A 316 21.26 -1.70 10.55
C THR A 316 20.98 -2.09 12.00
N THR A 317 19.73 -2.33 12.38
CA THR A 317 19.34 -2.74 13.74
C THR A 317 20.16 -3.91 14.26
N ARG A 318 20.39 -4.94 13.43
CA ARG A 318 21.18 -6.13 13.81
C ARG A 318 22.66 -5.79 14.11
N VAL A 319 23.19 -4.75 13.48
CA VAL A 319 24.59 -4.32 13.69
C VAL A 319 24.68 -3.33 14.84
N VAL A 320 23.74 -2.39 14.92
CA VAL A 320 23.75 -1.29 15.91
C VAL A 320 23.26 -1.77 17.28
N ALA A 321 22.15 -2.50 17.31
CA ALA A 321 21.55 -2.99 18.55
C ALA A 321 21.89 -4.43 18.88
N GLY A 322 22.46 -5.21 17.94
CA GLY A 322 22.73 -6.64 18.10
C GLY A 322 21.45 -7.51 18.14
N VAL A 323 20.29 -6.96 17.76
CA VAL A 323 18.98 -7.62 17.88
C VAL A 323 18.39 -7.89 16.51
N GLY A 324 17.81 -9.08 16.32
CA GLY A 324 17.10 -9.46 15.12
C GLY A 324 17.00 -10.98 14.98
N VAL A 325 16.10 -11.42 14.10
CA VAL A 325 15.92 -12.84 13.78
C VAL A 325 15.96 -13.01 12.27
N PRO A 326 16.71 -13.98 11.70
CA PRO A 326 16.66 -14.32 10.29
C PRO A 326 15.23 -14.62 9.84
N GLN A 327 14.84 -14.11 8.66
CA GLN A 327 13.44 -13.85 8.35
C GLN A 327 12.57 -15.11 8.23
N VAL A 328 13.08 -16.20 7.64
CA VAL A 328 12.33 -17.46 7.54
C VAL A 328 11.99 -18.01 8.93
N THR A 329 12.98 -17.98 9.85
CA THR A 329 12.77 -18.36 11.24
C THR A 329 11.80 -17.43 11.97
N ALA A 330 11.92 -16.10 11.78
CA ALA A 330 11.01 -15.14 12.40
C ALA A 330 9.54 -15.38 11.98
N ILE A 331 9.30 -15.60 10.69
CA ILE A 331 7.98 -15.92 10.15
C ILE A 331 7.45 -17.20 10.76
N HIS A 332 8.28 -18.26 10.79
CA HIS A 332 7.89 -19.55 11.36
C HIS A 332 7.51 -19.41 12.84
N LEU A 333 8.35 -18.77 13.67
CA LEU A 333 8.07 -18.56 15.09
C LEU A 333 6.77 -17.78 15.33
N ALA A 334 6.58 -16.68 14.61
CA ALA A 334 5.34 -15.89 14.74
C ALA A 334 4.10 -16.67 14.27
N SER A 335 4.25 -17.53 13.25
CA SER A 335 3.15 -18.36 12.73
C SER A 335 2.60 -19.35 13.75
N LEU A 336 3.40 -19.76 14.74
CA LEU A 336 2.98 -20.66 15.81
C LEU A 336 1.91 -20.04 16.73
N ALA A 337 1.91 -18.70 16.87
CA ALA A 337 0.86 -17.99 17.58
C ALA A 337 -0.28 -17.55 16.62
N CYS A 338 0.06 -17.05 15.42
CA CYS A 338 -0.90 -16.50 14.49
C CYS A 338 -1.87 -17.54 13.93
N LYS A 339 -1.37 -18.71 13.52
CA LYS A 339 -2.18 -19.76 12.90
C LYS A 339 -3.30 -20.30 13.82
N PRO A 340 -3.05 -20.67 15.09
CA PRO A 340 -4.11 -21.10 16.00
C PRO A 340 -5.14 -20.02 16.29
N ALA A 341 -4.70 -18.76 16.32
CA ALA A 341 -5.57 -17.61 16.59
C ALA A 341 -6.37 -17.14 15.35
N GLY A 342 -6.12 -17.70 14.18
CA GLY A 342 -6.75 -17.27 12.93
C GLY A 342 -6.40 -15.82 12.54
N VAL A 343 -5.23 -15.33 12.93
CA VAL A 343 -4.74 -13.97 12.65
C VAL A 343 -3.73 -14.03 11.53
N PRO A 344 -3.97 -13.36 10.38
CA PRO A 344 -3.05 -13.33 9.26
C PRO A 344 -1.67 -12.76 9.61
N LEU A 345 -0.63 -13.26 8.93
CA LEU A 345 0.76 -12.88 9.12
C LEU A 345 1.33 -12.23 7.87
N ILE A 346 1.98 -11.08 8.02
CA ILE A 346 2.65 -10.31 6.98
C ILE A 346 4.16 -10.45 7.17
N ALA A 347 4.87 -11.00 6.18
CA ALA A 347 6.33 -11.05 6.18
C ALA A 347 6.89 -9.74 5.63
N ASP A 348 7.58 -8.96 6.48
CA ASP A 348 8.09 -7.63 6.16
C ASP A 348 9.62 -7.62 6.10
N GLY A 349 10.15 -7.46 4.89
CA GLY A 349 11.58 -7.30 4.60
C GLY A 349 12.34 -8.59 4.30
N GLY A 350 13.53 -8.39 3.75
CA GLY A 350 14.49 -9.47 3.41
C GLY A 350 14.28 -10.11 2.05
N LEU A 351 13.16 -9.86 1.37
CA LEU A 351 12.89 -10.43 0.05
C LEU A 351 13.73 -9.72 -1.03
N GLN A 352 14.41 -10.51 -1.85
CA GLN A 352 15.26 -10.03 -2.95
C GLN A 352 14.74 -10.49 -4.32
N TYR A 353 14.08 -11.64 -4.38
CA TYR A 353 13.58 -12.26 -5.60
C TYR A 353 12.14 -12.74 -5.43
N SER A 354 11.46 -12.99 -6.55
CA SER A 354 10.09 -13.52 -6.55
C SER A 354 9.96 -14.87 -5.83
N GLY A 355 10.99 -15.73 -5.90
CA GLY A 355 11.01 -17.00 -5.20
C GLY A 355 10.95 -16.88 -3.67
N ASP A 356 11.42 -15.76 -3.12
CA ASP A 356 11.38 -15.52 -1.66
C ASP A 356 9.94 -15.31 -1.16
N ILE A 357 9.02 -14.87 -2.03
CA ILE A 357 7.58 -14.77 -1.71
C ILE A 357 7.03 -16.16 -1.38
N GLY A 358 7.33 -17.15 -2.22
CA GLY A 358 6.93 -18.53 -1.97
C GLY A 358 7.53 -19.10 -0.68
N LYS A 359 8.82 -18.82 -0.42
CA LYS A 359 9.49 -19.23 0.82
C LYS A 359 8.85 -18.58 2.07
N ALA A 360 8.50 -17.29 1.98
CA ALA A 360 7.79 -16.59 3.06
C ALA A 360 6.42 -17.23 3.37
N ILE A 361 5.65 -17.57 2.33
CA ILE A 361 4.34 -18.21 2.47
C ILE A 361 4.48 -19.61 3.09
N VAL A 362 5.42 -20.43 2.62
CA VAL A 362 5.68 -21.76 3.20
C VAL A 362 6.13 -21.66 4.66
N ALA A 363 6.89 -20.62 5.03
CA ALA A 363 7.27 -20.38 6.42
C ALA A 363 6.09 -19.99 7.33
N GLY A 364 4.96 -19.56 6.75
CA GLY A 364 3.71 -19.25 7.47
C GLY A 364 3.07 -17.90 7.16
N ALA A 365 3.68 -17.06 6.31
CA ALA A 365 3.10 -15.77 5.94
C ALA A 365 1.86 -15.93 5.04
N ASP A 366 0.91 -15.02 5.17
CA ASP A 366 -0.24 -14.88 4.27
C ASP A 366 0.07 -13.92 3.14
N THR A 367 0.77 -12.84 3.46
CA THR A 367 1.16 -11.78 2.54
C THR A 367 2.59 -11.32 2.83
N VAL A 368 3.18 -10.58 1.89
CA VAL A 368 4.53 -10.03 2.03
C VAL A 368 4.53 -8.51 1.81
N MET A 369 5.32 -7.80 2.61
CA MET A 369 5.55 -6.36 2.45
C MET A 369 6.90 -6.11 1.79
N LEU A 370 6.88 -5.30 0.73
CA LEU A 370 8.02 -5.07 -0.15
C LEU A 370 8.50 -3.62 -0.03
N GLY A 371 9.78 -3.43 0.26
CA GLY A 371 10.46 -2.13 0.28
C GLY A 371 11.38 -1.97 -0.94
N SER A 372 12.59 -2.54 -0.90
CA SER A 372 13.62 -2.39 -1.93
C SER A 372 13.17 -2.81 -3.33
N LEU A 373 12.40 -3.88 -3.45
CA LEU A 373 11.87 -4.37 -4.73
C LEU A 373 10.93 -3.38 -5.42
N LEU A 374 10.30 -2.49 -4.67
CA LEU A 374 9.36 -1.48 -5.20
C LEU A 374 9.93 -0.06 -5.18
N ALA A 375 11.01 0.20 -4.42
CA ALA A 375 11.60 1.53 -4.30
C ALA A 375 12.10 2.10 -5.64
N GLY A 376 12.51 1.24 -6.58
CA GLY A 376 12.93 1.59 -7.93
C GLY A 376 11.80 1.87 -8.92
N CYS A 377 10.54 1.62 -8.56
CA CYS A 377 9.41 1.84 -9.45
C CYS A 377 9.15 3.32 -9.74
N GLU A 378 8.58 3.59 -10.90
CA GLU A 378 8.18 4.95 -11.31
C GLU A 378 7.25 5.61 -10.30
N GLU A 379 6.34 4.85 -9.70
CA GLU A 379 5.31 5.32 -8.77
C GLU A 379 5.84 5.57 -7.35
N SER A 380 7.04 5.10 -6.99
CA SER A 380 7.65 5.41 -5.70
C SER A 380 7.99 6.90 -5.60
N PRO A 381 8.04 7.49 -4.40
CA PRO A 381 8.43 8.89 -4.22
C PRO A 381 9.86 9.20 -4.66
N GLY A 382 10.10 10.45 -4.99
CA GLY A 382 11.41 10.96 -5.41
C GLY A 382 11.66 10.89 -6.91
N GLU A 383 12.66 11.64 -7.34
CA GLU A 383 13.06 11.77 -8.75
C GLU A 383 14.03 10.67 -9.16
N VAL A 384 14.09 10.39 -10.46
CA VAL A 384 15.10 9.51 -11.03
C VAL A 384 16.43 10.27 -11.08
N VAL A 385 17.48 9.65 -10.54
CA VAL A 385 18.85 10.16 -10.55
C VAL A 385 19.70 9.38 -11.52
N PHE A 386 20.60 10.07 -12.21
CA PHE A 386 21.56 9.44 -13.12
C PHE A 386 22.92 9.31 -12.44
N THR A 387 23.42 8.08 -12.35
CA THR A 387 24.74 7.76 -11.80
C THR A 387 25.46 6.80 -12.74
N ASN A 388 26.65 7.19 -13.24
CA ASN A 388 27.43 6.37 -14.16
C ASN A 388 26.66 5.88 -15.41
N GLY A 389 25.79 6.75 -15.98
CA GLY A 389 24.98 6.43 -17.15
C GLY A 389 23.78 5.51 -16.91
N LYS A 390 23.51 5.14 -15.67
CA LYS A 390 22.35 4.33 -15.27
C LYS A 390 21.36 5.14 -14.45
N GLN A 391 20.09 4.75 -14.50
CA GLN A 391 18.99 5.37 -13.75
C GLN A 391 18.82 4.71 -12.40
N TYR A 392 18.66 5.53 -11.36
CA TYR A 392 18.43 5.09 -9.98
C TYR A 392 17.34 5.92 -9.32
N LYS A 393 16.77 5.37 -8.24
CA LYS A 393 15.95 6.11 -7.28
C LYS A 393 16.57 6.07 -5.89
N ARG A 394 16.42 7.16 -5.14
CA ARG A 394 16.86 7.19 -3.74
C ARG A 394 16.04 6.21 -2.92
N TYR A 395 16.70 5.52 -2.01
CA TYR A 395 16.10 4.58 -1.10
C TYR A 395 16.73 4.71 0.28
N ARG A 396 15.90 4.84 1.33
CA ARG A 396 16.43 4.98 2.70
C ARG A 396 15.58 4.26 3.73
N GLY A 397 16.24 3.83 4.81
CA GLY A 397 15.57 3.30 5.99
C GLY A 397 14.85 4.39 6.77
N MET A 398 13.71 4.06 7.38
CA MET A 398 12.99 4.99 8.26
C MET A 398 13.79 5.33 9.52
N GLY A 399 14.77 4.48 9.91
CA GLY A 399 15.77 4.72 10.95
C GLY A 399 17.06 5.38 10.45
N SER A 400 17.14 5.84 9.21
CA SER A 400 18.30 6.58 8.71
C SER A 400 18.34 8.00 9.29
N LEU A 401 19.54 8.59 9.32
CA LEU A 401 19.70 9.94 9.82
C LEU A 401 18.82 10.95 9.05
N GLY A 402 18.76 10.83 7.72
CA GLY A 402 17.96 11.74 6.90
C GLY A 402 16.45 11.55 7.04
N ALA A 403 15.97 10.35 7.43
CA ALA A 403 14.56 10.15 7.75
C ALA A 403 14.21 10.69 9.15
N MET A 404 15.13 10.60 10.10
CA MET A 404 14.92 11.03 11.49
C MET A 404 15.30 12.50 11.75
N SER A 405 16.20 13.09 10.94
CA SER A 405 16.59 14.49 11.12
C SER A 405 15.55 15.45 10.54
N SER A 406 15.33 16.55 11.24
CA SER A 406 14.25 17.48 10.89
C SER A 406 14.66 18.59 9.95
N ARG A 407 15.79 18.60 9.29
CA ARG A 407 16.27 19.62 8.34
C ARG A 407 15.24 20.73 7.98
N GLY A 408 14.75 21.46 8.98
CA GLY A 408 13.74 22.51 8.86
C GLY A 408 12.27 22.05 8.81
N ARG A 409 11.99 20.76 8.97
CA ARG A 409 10.64 20.19 9.13
C ARG A 409 10.59 19.27 10.35
N LYS A 410 9.43 19.16 11.00
CA LYS A 410 9.22 18.22 12.09
C LYS A 410 9.35 16.79 11.56
N SER A 411 10.28 15.99 12.10
CA SER A 411 10.39 14.58 11.78
C SER A 411 9.37 13.77 12.57
N TYR A 412 8.67 12.87 11.89
CA TYR A 412 7.68 11.97 12.48
C TYR A 412 8.19 10.53 12.53
N SER A 413 9.50 10.29 12.31
CA SER A 413 10.11 8.96 12.24
C SER A 413 10.89 8.55 13.50
N LYS A 414 11.28 9.51 14.35
CA LYS A 414 12.09 9.27 15.56
C LYS A 414 11.44 8.33 16.56
N ASP A 415 10.13 8.43 16.77
CA ASP A 415 9.40 7.62 17.73
C ASP A 415 9.31 6.15 17.32
N ARG A 416 9.36 5.80 16.04
CA ARG A 416 9.44 4.41 15.57
C ARG A 416 10.59 3.64 16.25
N TYR A 417 11.70 4.34 16.52
CA TYR A 417 12.92 3.82 17.13
C TYR A 417 13.07 4.25 18.61
N PHE A 418 11.97 4.68 19.24
CA PHE A 418 11.96 5.11 20.65
C PHE A 418 12.94 6.23 20.96
N GLN A 419 13.15 7.15 20.01
CA GLN A 419 14.05 8.31 20.11
C GLN A 419 13.29 9.66 19.98
N ALA A 420 12.01 9.68 20.32
CA ALA A 420 11.17 10.88 20.20
C ALA A 420 11.64 12.05 21.09
N ASP A 421 12.27 11.74 22.20
CA ASP A 421 12.82 12.68 23.19
C ASP A 421 14.20 13.25 22.81
N VAL A 422 14.86 12.69 21.78
CA VAL A 422 16.16 13.17 21.31
C VAL A 422 15.98 14.49 20.55
N SER A 423 16.42 15.60 21.18
CA SER A 423 16.25 16.96 20.65
C SER A 423 17.31 17.39 19.64
N SER A 424 18.49 16.76 19.66
CA SER A 424 19.66 17.14 18.86
C SER A 424 20.02 16.04 17.87
N ASP A 425 20.21 16.39 16.58
CA ASP A 425 20.44 15.41 15.50
C ASP A 425 21.79 14.66 15.65
N ASP A 426 22.77 15.24 16.37
CA ASP A 426 24.05 14.60 16.68
C ASP A 426 23.96 13.51 17.76
N LYS A 427 22.84 13.42 18.48
CA LYS A 427 22.56 12.39 19.49
C LYS A 427 21.64 11.26 18.98
N ILE A 428 21.17 11.35 17.75
CA ILE A 428 20.37 10.29 17.13
C ILE A 428 21.27 9.07 16.90
N VAL A 429 20.80 7.89 17.26
CA VAL A 429 21.42 6.59 16.93
C VAL A 429 20.70 6.00 15.73
N PRO A 430 21.25 6.11 14.50
CA PRO A 430 20.59 5.58 13.31
C PRO A 430 20.60 4.05 13.28
N GLU A 431 19.46 3.47 12.94
CA GLU A 431 19.29 2.02 12.67
C GLU A 431 18.96 1.75 11.20
N GLY A 432 19.40 2.61 10.30
CA GLY A 432 19.23 2.49 8.87
C GLY A 432 20.18 3.37 8.09
N ILE A 433 20.39 3.02 6.82
CA ILE A 433 21.24 3.75 5.89
C ILE A 433 20.42 4.41 4.79
N GLU A 434 21.08 5.30 4.05
CA GLU A 434 20.58 5.91 2.83
C GLU A 434 21.39 5.41 1.64
N GLY A 435 20.73 5.13 0.53
CA GLY A 435 21.35 4.65 -0.69
C GLY A 435 20.48 4.90 -1.92
N GLN A 436 20.71 4.12 -2.93
CA GLN A 436 19.92 4.15 -4.17
C GLN A 436 19.70 2.74 -4.68
N VAL A 437 18.59 2.54 -5.38
CA VAL A 437 18.25 1.30 -6.07
C VAL A 437 18.11 1.57 -7.57
N PRO A 438 18.37 0.59 -8.45
CA PRO A 438 18.12 0.74 -9.88
C PRO A 438 16.66 1.14 -10.15
N TYR A 439 16.47 2.02 -11.13
CA TYR A 439 15.13 2.34 -11.64
C TYR A 439 14.59 1.15 -12.43
N THR A 440 13.38 0.71 -12.10
CA THR A 440 12.77 -0.51 -12.64
C THR A 440 11.54 -0.26 -13.53
N GLY A 441 11.22 1.03 -13.80
CA GLY A 441 10.05 1.39 -14.60
C GLY A 441 8.72 1.28 -13.84
N ALA A 442 7.63 1.07 -14.57
CA ALA A 442 6.29 1.05 -14.01
C ALA A 442 6.07 -0.14 -13.06
N LEU A 443 5.39 0.11 -11.94
CA LEU A 443 5.04 -0.89 -10.93
C LEU A 443 4.36 -2.13 -11.52
N ALA A 444 3.45 -1.94 -12.48
CA ALA A 444 2.70 -3.04 -13.09
C ALA A 444 3.62 -4.13 -13.70
N ALA A 445 4.73 -3.72 -14.33
CA ALA A 445 5.70 -4.66 -14.89
C ALA A 445 6.45 -5.42 -13.79
N VAL A 446 6.84 -4.74 -12.71
CA VAL A 446 7.53 -5.34 -11.57
C VAL A 446 6.59 -6.35 -10.86
N VAL A 447 5.36 -5.95 -10.57
CA VAL A 447 4.36 -6.83 -9.93
C VAL A 447 4.06 -8.05 -10.81
N TYR A 448 3.97 -7.87 -12.12
CA TYR A 448 3.77 -8.99 -13.06
C TYR A 448 4.89 -10.05 -12.93
N GLN A 449 6.15 -9.64 -12.84
CA GLN A 449 7.29 -10.54 -12.66
C GLN A 449 7.27 -11.22 -11.28
N LEU A 450 6.95 -10.48 -10.21
CA LEU A 450 6.88 -11.02 -8.86
C LEU A 450 5.77 -12.06 -8.71
N VAL A 451 4.57 -11.77 -9.22
CA VAL A 451 3.42 -12.69 -9.20
C VAL A 451 3.66 -13.87 -10.14
N GLY A 452 4.28 -13.63 -11.31
CA GLY A 452 4.68 -14.70 -12.22
C GLY A 452 5.63 -15.69 -11.55
N GLY A 453 6.61 -15.23 -10.78
CA GLY A 453 7.48 -16.11 -10.00
C GLY A 453 6.73 -16.89 -8.92
N LEU A 454 5.73 -16.28 -8.26
CA LEU A 454 4.87 -16.98 -7.32
C LEU A 454 4.03 -18.07 -8.01
N HIS A 455 3.49 -17.81 -9.21
CA HIS A 455 2.77 -18.83 -10.01
C HIS A 455 3.68 -20.04 -10.31
N GLN A 456 4.96 -19.80 -10.63
CA GLN A 456 5.92 -20.90 -10.81
C GLN A 456 6.16 -21.68 -9.51
N THR A 457 6.30 -20.97 -8.37
CA THR A 457 6.38 -21.65 -7.08
C THR A 457 5.16 -22.54 -6.82
N MET A 458 3.97 -22.04 -7.07
CA MET A 458 2.70 -22.77 -6.89
C MET A 458 2.62 -23.99 -7.79
N PHE A 459 3.06 -23.88 -9.04
CA PHE A 459 3.20 -25.00 -9.97
C PHE A 459 4.14 -26.06 -9.43
N TYR A 460 5.37 -25.70 -9.03
CA TYR A 460 6.34 -26.67 -8.51
C TYR A 460 5.90 -27.32 -7.21
N LEU A 461 5.03 -26.73 -6.42
CA LEU A 461 4.50 -27.30 -5.17
C LEU A 461 3.17 -28.04 -5.34
N GLY A 462 2.62 -28.14 -6.54
CA GLY A 462 1.29 -28.70 -6.77
C GLY A 462 0.20 -27.97 -5.96
N ALA A 463 0.28 -26.64 -5.89
CA ALA A 463 -0.53 -25.83 -5.02
C ALA A 463 -1.37 -24.80 -5.83
N SER A 464 -2.68 -24.99 -5.91
CA SER A 464 -3.58 -24.10 -6.64
C SER A 464 -3.98 -22.83 -5.88
N THR A 465 -3.70 -22.75 -4.56
CA THR A 465 -4.03 -21.60 -3.69
C THR A 465 -2.89 -21.32 -2.71
N ILE A 466 -2.88 -20.12 -2.12
CA ILE A 466 -1.90 -19.75 -1.07
C ILE A 466 -1.97 -20.70 0.13
N ASP A 467 -3.16 -21.12 0.54
CA ASP A 467 -3.30 -22.11 1.63
C ASP A 467 -2.72 -23.48 1.25
N ALA A 468 -2.81 -23.86 -0.01
CA ALA A 468 -2.16 -25.09 -0.50
C ALA A 468 -0.64 -24.96 -0.51
N VAL A 469 -0.09 -23.78 -0.85
CA VAL A 469 1.37 -23.52 -0.73
C VAL A 469 1.86 -23.75 0.70
N LYS A 470 1.13 -23.25 1.70
CA LYS A 470 1.46 -23.46 3.13
C LYS A 470 1.40 -24.92 3.55
N ARG A 471 0.48 -25.71 2.98
CA ARG A 471 0.32 -27.14 3.33
C ARG A 471 1.34 -28.04 2.62
N ASN A 472 1.57 -27.79 1.34
CA ASN A 472 2.38 -28.66 0.48
C ASN A 472 3.87 -28.32 0.58
N GLY A 473 4.20 -27.03 0.83
CA GLY A 473 5.58 -26.58 0.81
C GLY A 473 6.45 -27.21 1.89
N ARG A 474 7.61 -27.70 1.50
CA ARG A 474 8.65 -28.25 2.37
C ARG A 474 9.98 -27.62 2.06
N PHE A 475 10.74 -27.30 3.10
CA PHE A 475 12.06 -26.73 2.96
C PHE A 475 13.17 -27.79 2.95
N VAL A 476 14.18 -27.53 2.15
CA VAL A 476 15.53 -28.09 2.32
C VAL A 476 16.50 -26.98 2.71
N ARG A 477 17.33 -27.21 3.71
CA ARG A 477 18.45 -26.33 4.05
C ARG A 477 19.56 -26.51 3.04
N ILE A 478 20.17 -25.41 2.62
CA ILE A 478 21.28 -25.42 1.68
C ILE A 478 22.56 -24.86 2.35
N THR A 479 23.69 -25.21 1.78
CA THR A 479 25.00 -24.66 2.18
C THR A 479 25.29 -23.39 1.35
N SER A 480 26.35 -22.65 1.72
CA SER A 480 26.85 -21.55 0.89
C SER A 480 27.28 -21.99 -0.52
N ALA A 481 27.69 -23.25 -0.67
CA ALA A 481 27.94 -23.82 -2.00
C ALA A 481 26.64 -24.02 -2.80
N GLY A 482 25.58 -24.54 -2.14
CA GLY A 482 24.26 -24.68 -2.74
C GLY A 482 23.62 -23.33 -3.09
N LEU A 483 23.85 -22.29 -2.27
CA LEU A 483 23.41 -20.94 -2.61
C LEU A 483 24.10 -20.43 -3.89
N ARG A 484 25.41 -20.62 -4.02
CA ARG A 484 26.15 -20.23 -5.23
C ARG A 484 25.66 -21.00 -6.46
N GLU A 485 25.37 -22.30 -6.33
CA GLU A 485 24.78 -23.14 -7.38
C GLU A 485 23.38 -22.64 -7.80
N SER A 486 22.62 -22.05 -6.88
CA SER A 486 21.27 -21.51 -7.14
C SER A 486 21.26 -20.25 -8.02
N HIS A 487 22.39 -19.56 -8.14
CA HIS A 487 22.57 -18.42 -9.02
C HIS A 487 23.28 -18.82 -10.31
N PRO A 488 23.05 -18.13 -11.46
CA PRO A 488 23.84 -18.34 -12.65
C PRO A 488 25.35 -18.25 -12.33
N HIS A 489 26.10 -19.28 -12.70
CA HIS A 489 27.53 -19.37 -12.45
C HIS A 489 28.24 -19.91 -13.69
N ASP A 490 29.53 -19.63 -13.80
CA ASP A 490 30.40 -20.04 -14.92
C ASP A 490 29.94 -19.54 -16.32
N VAL A 491 29.10 -18.47 -16.35
CA VAL A 491 28.64 -17.81 -17.57
C VAL A 491 28.72 -16.29 -17.42
N GLN A 492 29.04 -15.62 -18.51
CA GLN A 492 28.92 -14.16 -18.60
C GLN A 492 27.52 -13.80 -19.12
N MET A 493 26.76 -13.09 -18.30
CA MET A 493 25.43 -12.61 -18.69
C MET A 493 25.55 -11.55 -19.79
N THR A 494 24.96 -11.79 -20.96
CA THR A 494 24.97 -10.88 -22.11
C THR A 494 23.69 -10.06 -22.20
N THR A 495 22.60 -10.54 -21.59
CA THR A 495 21.28 -9.88 -21.54
C THR A 495 20.71 -10.05 -20.15
N GLU A 496 20.30 -8.95 -19.50
CA GLU A 496 19.64 -8.99 -18.21
C GLU A 496 18.22 -9.55 -18.35
N ALA A 497 17.85 -10.49 -17.47
CA ALA A 497 16.48 -10.96 -17.38
C ALA A 497 15.65 -9.97 -16.54
N PRO A 498 14.37 -9.74 -16.87
CA PRO A 498 13.54 -8.75 -16.16
C PRO A 498 13.29 -9.09 -14.68
N ASN A 499 13.52 -10.33 -14.29
CA ASN A 499 13.31 -10.88 -12.93
C ASN A 499 14.60 -11.34 -12.25
N TYR A 500 15.76 -11.12 -12.87
CA TYR A 500 17.06 -11.46 -12.28
C TYR A 500 18.09 -10.38 -12.58
N HIS A 501 18.58 -9.77 -11.52
CA HIS A 501 19.68 -8.80 -11.58
C HIS A 501 20.86 -9.37 -10.81
N SER A 502 22.04 -9.48 -11.44
CA SER A 502 23.24 -9.80 -10.69
C SER A 502 23.52 -8.66 -9.71
N SER A 503 23.51 -8.95 -8.40
CA SER A 503 24.15 -8.05 -7.46
C SER A 503 25.62 -7.96 -7.86
N ALA A 504 26.00 -6.86 -8.53
CA ALA A 504 27.40 -6.55 -8.71
C ALA A 504 28.02 -6.47 -7.30
N LYS A 505 28.86 -7.45 -6.97
CA LYS A 505 29.77 -7.40 -5.82
C LYS A 505 30.85 -6.38 -6.10
#